data_947accca26771d53d6ef42a4192413d5
#
_entry.id   947accca26771d53d6ef42a4192413d5
#
_cell.length_a   1.000
_cell.length_b   1.000
_cell.length_c   1.000
_cell.angle_alpha   90.00
_cell.angle_beta   90.00
_cell.angle_gamma   90.00
#
_symmetry.space_group_name_H-M   'P 1'
#
loop_
_entity.id
_entity.type
_entity.pdbx_description
1 polymer ?
#
loop_
_entity_poly.entity_id
_entity_poly.type
_entity_poly.pdbx_seq_one_letter_code
_entity_poly.pdbx_strand_id
1 'polypeptide(L)'
;MNEFENYSVEQYKIDIDKYGLEKVWDNILLYNELNNVSEKSIIHITNFGKLYEIGLAYVSKENKKESGVYYTPSDVCSVLVDYFKELKGHKICDVCCGVGNLILAYLKDLGYNKAIETIRSGNIFLYDIDKISINICAKSIGLLYGMENIKYLNVFNCDFLDKNIHLPVDSKVISNPPYFKITEVSDDWEDTSVLKETKEYYSVFIEKIVKESVASVIITPFSFISGDKFYSLRKVLDNYSGFIFSFDNIPGNIFKGKKEGIFNSNSTNSVRAAITVVDNLGEKGFRLSPLIRFGTSERDILLNRVNLDKLLNVNKQRISEKSTKYYKCFNDLDNLFKTWKSVSDMTFSDLLSNEKTDYSLDMPKTCRYFTTATCKSLDRSGKTVLYFKNLEYLEYAYVLLNSSFAYMYWRLYDGAITYADGLLRSMPVFFNELTDRDKQKIHKIVFEMVNLEERYLVYKKNANVMQENIKFPIKYREKLNKILFMIIGTTMDIKALDKIHNNYLYFEKKNIK
;
A
#
# COMPACT_ATOMS: atom_id res chain seq x y z
N MET A 1 19.65 20.18 33.55
CA MET A 1 18.51 20.04 32.63
C MET A 1 19.05 20.31 31.23
N ASN A 2 19.01 19.32 30.34
CA ASN A 2 19.50 19.47 28.98
C ASN A 2 18.61 20.47 28.23
N GLU A 3 19.19 21.48 27.58
CA GLU A 3 18.48 22.46 26.75
C GLU A 3 17.55 21.78 25.71
N PHE A 4 17.83 20.53 25.36
CA PHE A 4 17.01 19.73 24.44
C PHE A 4 15.74 19.13 25.06
N GLU A 5 15.61 19.01 26.39
CA GLU A 5 14.33 18.57 26.99
C GLU A 5 13.21 19.59 26.76
N ASN A 6 13.56 20.85 26.49
CA ASN A 6 12.64 21.94 26.23
C ASN A 6 12.65 22.45 24.77
N TYR A 7 13.34 21.76 23.85
CA TYR A 7 13.48 22.21 22.47
C TYR A 7 12.12 22.10 21.75
N SER A 8 11.45 23.23 21.57
CA SER A 8 10.11 23.27 20.98
C SER A 8 10.16 23.09 19.46
N VAL A 9 9.08 22.60 18.87
CA VAL A 9 8.94 22.51 17.41
C VAL A 9 9.06 23.89 16.76
N GLU A 10 8.63 24.96 17.46
CA GLU A 10 8.77 26.33 17.01
C GLU A 10 10.22 26.78 16.97
N GLN A 11 11.00 26.49 18.03
CA GLN A 11 12.43 26.79 18.06
C GLN A 11 13.17 26.03 16.95
N TYR A 12 12.84 24.76 16.75
CA TYR A 12 13.41 23.95 15.68
C TYR A 12 13.14 24.53 14.28
N LYS A 13 11.93 25.04 14.05
CA LYS A 13 11.59 25.73 12.80
C LYS A 13 12.42 27.01 12.61
N ILE A 14 12.55 27.81 13.68
CA ILE A 14 13.36 29.04 13.67
C ILE A 14 14.82 28.71 13.34
N ASP A 15 15.37 27.66 13.93
CA ASP A 15 16.74 27.27 13.70
C ASP A 15 16.96 26.72 12.27
N ILE A 16 16.01 25.98 11.71
CA ILE A 16 16.08 25.56 10.30
C ILE A 16 16.05 26.78 9.36
N ASP A 17 15.13 27.71 9.58
CA ASP A 17 15.00 28.90 8.74
C ASP A 17 16.25 29.80 8.85
N LYS A 18 16.86 29.89 10.05
CA LYS A 18 17.99 30.74 10.30
C LYS A 18 19.35 30.14 9.90
N TYR A 19 19.56 28.86 10.16
CA TYR A 19 20.86 28.21 10.04
C TYR A 19 20.97 27.15 8.96
N GLY A 20 19.85 26.72 8.41
CA GLY A 20 19.75 25.58 7.52
C GLY A 20 19.84 24.24 8.27
N LEU A 21 19.33 23.20 7.64
CA LEU A 21 19.19 21.87 8.25
C LEU A 21 20.53 21.24 8.64
N GLU A 22 21.58 21.42 7.83
CA GLU A 22 22.92 20.87 8.08
C GLU A 22 23.53 21.45 9.33
N LYS A 23 23.48 22.78 9.50
CA LYS A 23 24.04 23.44 10.68
C LYS A 23 23.32 23.11 11.97
N VAL A 24 21.99 22.97 11.91
CA VAL A 24 21.18 22.53 13.05
C VAL A 24 21.62 21.15 13.49
N TRP A 25 21.81 20.25 12.51
CA TRP A 25 22.25 18.88 12.77
C TRP A 25 23.67 18.81 13.33
N ASP A 26 24.63 19.52 12.74
CA ASP A 26 25.99 19.58 13.22
C ASP A 26 26.07 20.10 14.66
N ASN A 27 25.29 21.12 15.01
CA ASN A 27 25.21 21.63 16.37
C ASN A 27 24.65 20.59 17.36
N ILE A 28 23.62 19.83 16.96
CA ILE A 28 23.03 18.77 17.76
C ILE A 28 24.04 17.64 18.02
N LEU A 29 24.75 17.20 16.98
CA LEU A 29 25.79 16.16 17.11
C LEU A 29 26.96 16.60 17.98
N LEU A 30 27.48 17.81 17.75
CA LEU A 30 28.58 18.36 18.52
C LEU A 30 28.21 18.47 20.01
N TYR A 31 27.01 18.94 20.32
CA TYR A 31 26.52 19.03 21.69
C TYR A 31 26.46 17.66 22.37
N ASN A 32 26.01 16.62 21.70
CA ASN A 32 25.93 15.26 22.24
C ASN A 32 27.31 14.59 22.39
N GLU A 33 28.27 14.88 21.51
CA GLU A 33 29.65 14.40 21.63
C GLU A 33 30.39 15.01 22.85
N LEU A 34 30.08 16.26 23.19
CA LEU A 34 30.71 16.99 24.28
C LEU A 34 30.12 16.67 25.67
N ASN A 35 28.90 16.18 25.76
CA ASN A 35 28.17 16.08 27.04
C ASN A 35 28.06 14.66 27.62
N ASN A 36 29.04 13.78 27.49
CA ASN A 36 29.07 12.44 28.08
C ASN A 36 27.65 11.84 28.21
N VAL A 37 27.22 11.16 27.18
CA VAL A 37 25.83 10.69 26.93
C VAL A 37 25.30 9.86 28.11
N SER A 38 24.35 10.39 28.88
CA SER A 38 23.60 9.64 29.87
C SER A 38 22.52 8.74 29.18
N GLU A 39 22.01 7.71 29.87
CA GLU A 39 20.96 6.82 29.38
C GLU A 39 19.71 7.59 28.88
N LYS A 40 19.36 8.71 29.50
CA LYS A 40 18.28 9.62 29.06
C LYS A 40 18.60 10.30 27.72
N SER A 41 19.85 10.66 27.49
CA SER A 41 20.29 11.27 26.22
C SER A 41 20.21 10.27 25.05
N ILE A 42 20.36 8.97 25.28
CA ILE A 42 20.19 7.91 24.26
C ILE A 42 18.76 7.89 23.71
N ILE A 43 17.76 8.07 24.56
CA ILE A 43 16.35 8.16 24.13
C ILE A 43 16.13 9.38 23.23
N HIS A 44 16.83 10.49 23.51
CA HIS A 44 16.75 11.70 22.70
C HIS A 44 17.43 11.57 21.34
N ILE A 45 18.52 10.83 21.22
CA ILE A 45 19.22 10.62 19.94
C ILE A 45 18.36 9.91 18.90
N THR A 46 17.56 8.92 19.29
CA THR A 46 16.59 8.30 18.37
C THR A 46 15.51 9.29 17.90
N ASN A 47 15.29 10.38 18.64
CA ASN A 47 14.39 11.45 18.24
C ASN A 47 15.05 12.43 17.26
N PHE A 48 16.38 12.57 17.22
CA PHE A 48 17.06 13.44 16.25
C PHE A 48 16.92 12.96 14.82
N GLY A 49 16.99 11.65 14.57
CA GLY A 49 16.65 11.10 13.27
C GLY A 49 15.25 11.49 12.82
N LYS A 50 14.27 11.39 13.73
CA LYS A 50 12.89 11.83 13.48
C LYS A 50 12.80 13.32 13.20
N LEU A 51 13.52 14.15 13.94
CA LEU A 51 13.58 15.60 13.73
C LEU A 51 14.19 15.96 12.38
N TYR A 52 15.26 15.27 11.98
CA TYR A 52 15.87 15.46 10.67
C TYR A 52 14.90 15.15 9.53
N GLU A 53 14.20 14.01 9.57
CA GLU A 53 13.18 13.64 8.56
C GLU A 53 12.02 14.64 8.53
N ILE A 54 11.58 15.15 9.69
CA ILE A 54 10.56 16.21 9.77
C ILE A 54 11.09 17.49 9.13
N GLY A 55 12.35 17.85 9.38
CA GLY A 55 13.00 19.00 8.79
C GLY A 55 13.09 18.92 7.27
N LEU A 56 13.53 17.78 6.72
CA LEU A 56 13.51 17.52 5.28
C LEU A 56 12.11 17.70 4.68
N ALA A 57 11.09 17.16 5.35
CA ALA A 57 9.71 17.31 4.94
C ALA A 57 9.17 18.75 5.05
N TYR A 58 9.78 19.59 5.90
CA TYR A 58 9.42 20.99 6.09
C TYR A 58 10.08 21.89 5.05
N VAL A 59 11.39 21.73 4.82
CA VAL A 59 12.16 22.48 3.80
C VAL A 59 11.65 22.17 2.39
N SER A 60 11.25 20.94 2.14
CA SER A 60 10.70 20.52 0.85
C SER A 60 9.19 20.78 0.69
N LYS A 61 8.60 21.73 1.43
CA LYS A 61 7.14 21.97 1.42
C LYS A 61 6.58 22.31 0.03
N GLU A 62 7.32 23.00 -0.79
CA GLU A 62 6.96 23.27 -2.18
C GLU A 62 7.11 22.04 -3.07
N ASN A 63 8.00 21.11 -2.69
CA ASN A 63 8.36 19.88 -3.42
C ASN A 63 7.90 18.60 -2.70
N LYS A 64 6.96 18.67 -1.76
CA LYS A 64 6.48 17.50 -0.96
C LYS A 64 5.99 16.31 -1.79
N LYS A 65 5.58 16.53 -3.02
CA LYS A 65 5.25 15.48 -3.98
C LYS A 65 6.49 14.90 -4.67
N GLU A 66 7.60 15.61 -4.64
CA GLU A 66 8.85 15.27 -5.33
C GLU A 66 9.85 14.56 -4.43
N SER A 67 9.84 14.80 -3.11
CA SER A 67 10.85 14.21 -2.21
C SER A 67 10.58 12.76 -1.77
N GLY A 68 9.36 12.24 -1.93
CA GLY A 68 9.01 10.81 -1.72
C GLY A 68 9.54 10.10 -0.47
N VAL A 69 10.14 10.85 0.48
CA VAL A 69 10.74 10.33 1.70
C VAL A 69 9.65 10.14 2.74
N TYR A 70 9.48 8.91 3.20
CA TYR A 70 8.46 8.53 4.18
C TYR A 70 9.09 7.88 5.39
N TYR A 71 8.89 8.51 6.56
CA TYR A 71 9.23 7.92 7.85
C TYR A 71 8.42 6.64 8.10
N THR A 72 9.10 5.57 8.49
CA THR A 72 8.45 4.32 8.89
C THR A 72 8.12 4.38 10.38
N PRO A 73 6.83 4.37 10.79
CA PRO A 73 6.44 4.38 12.20
C PRO A 73 7.01 3.19 12.98
N SER A 74 7.29 3.39 14.27
CA SER A 74 7.94 2.39 15.11
C SER A 74 7.22 1.04 15.19
N ASP A 75 5.89 1.06 15.24
CA ASP A 75 5.06 -0.15 15.23
C ASP A 75 5.12 -0.89 13.88
N VAL A 76 5.26 -0.16 12.78
CA VAL A 76 5.49 -0.76 11.45
C VAL A 76 6.91 -1.33 11.36
N CYS A 77 7.92 -0.60 11.87
CA CYS A 77 9.29 -1.12 11.96
C CYS A 77 9.31 -2.47 12.71
N SER A 78 8.61 -2.56 13.84
CA SER A 78 8.54 -3.81 14.62
C SER A 78 7.97 -4.97 13.80
N VAL A 79 6.91 -4.74 13.03
CA VAL A 79 6.32 -5.76 12.15
C VAL A 79 7.29 -6.18 11.04
N LEU A 80 7.97 -5.22 10.40
CA LEU A 80 8.96 -5.54 9.37
C LEU A 80 10.11 -6.36 9.93
N VAL A 81 10.58 -6.01 11.13
CA VAL A 81 11.62 -6.75 11.86
C VAL A 81 11.17 -8.16 12.23
N ASP A 82 9.92 -8.35 12.65
CA ASP A 82 9.37 -9.67 12.98
C ASP A 82 9.42 -10.65 11.79
N TYR A 83 9.25 -10.16 10.57
CA TYR A 83 9.46 -10.97 9.38
C TYR A 83 10.95 -11.11 9.05
N PHE A 84 11.69 -10.01 9.10
CA PHE A 84 13.09 -9.94 8.68
C PHE A 84 14.01 -10.88 9.49
N LYS A 85 13.83 -10.94 10.81
CA LYS A 85 14.70 -11.74 11.69
C LYS A 85 14.69 -13.24 11.37
N GLU A 86 13.60 -13.76 10.79
CA GLU A 86 13.44 -15.17 10.42
C GLU A 86 13.89 -15.48 8.99
N LEU A 87 14.21 -14.47 8.19
CA LEU A 87 14.71 -14.66 6.84
C LEU A 87 16.13 -15.25 6.86
N LYS A 88 16.42 -16.09 5.87
CA LYS A 88 17.76 -16.59 5.60
C LYS A 88 18.65 -15.46 5.12
N GLY A 89 19.96 -15.61 5.32
CA GLY A 89 21.00 -14.66 4.94
C GLY A 89 21.79 -14.19 6.15
N HIS A 90 23.13 -14.19 6.02
CA HIS A 90 24.04 -13.78 7.09
C HIS A 90 24.41 -12.30 7.03
N LYS A 91 24.37 -11.72 5.84
CA LYS A 91 24.64 -10.29 5.64
C LYS A 91 23.34 -9.51 5.78
N ILE A 92 23.33 -8.53 6.66
CA ILE A 92 22.16 -7.70 7.03
C ILE A 92 22.28 -6.39 6.30
N CYS A 93 21.40 -6.12 5.35
CA CYS A 93 21.45 -4.92 4.54
C CYS A 93 20.20 -4.07 4.79
N ASP A 94 20.40 -2.78 5.14
CA ASP A 94 19.36 -1.76 5.14
C ASP A 94 19.61 -0.85 3.93
N VAL A 95 18.78 -1.00 2.91
CA VAL A 95 18.87 -0.25 1.66
C VAL A 95 17.90 0.94 1.73
N CYS A 96 18.41 2.13 1.46
CA CYS A 96 17.75 3.40 1.75
C CYS A 96 17.49 3.55 3.26
N CYS A 97 18.57 3.35 4.05
CA CYS A 97 18.46 3.27 5.51
C CYS A 97 18.01 4.58 6.16
N GLY A 98 18.16 5.72 5.48
CA GLY A 98 17.87 7.02 6.04
C GLY A 98 18.59 7.22 7.36
N VAL A 99 17.88 7.66 8.37
CA VAL A 99 18.40 7.85 9.74
C VAL A 99 18.43 6.53 10.56
N GLY A 100 18.12 5.38 9.92
CA GLY A 100 18.29 4.05 10.53
C GLY A 100 17.07 3.48 11.23
N ASN A 101 15.86 3.92 10.95
CA ASN A 101 14.65 3.45 11.64
C ASN A 101 14.50 1.92 11.64
N LEU A 102 14.78 1.26 10.52
CA LEU A 102 14.62 -0.19 10.37
C LEU A 102 15.76 -0.95 11.04
N ILE A 103 17.00 -0.57 10.76
CA ILE A 103 18.16 -1.24 11.38
C ILE A 103 18.22 -1.05 12.89
N LEU A 104 17.88 0.14 13.41
CA LEU A 104 17.80 0.39 14.85
C LEU A 104 16.70 -0.43 15.52
N ALA A 105 15.54 -0.58 14.86
CA ALA A 105 14.47 -1.45 15.36
C ALA A 105 14.93 -2.92 15.40
N TYR A 106 15.65 -3.38 14.38
CA TYR A 106 16.20 -4.73 14.34
C TYR A 106 17.23 -4.97 15.45
N LEU A 107 18.19 -4.07 15.62
CA LEU A 107 19.19 -4.18 16.69
C LEU A 107 18.56 -4.16 18.09
N LYS A 108 17.53 -3.33 18.29
CA LYS A 108 16.76 -3.29 19.53
C LYS A 108 16.03 -4.62 19.81
N ASP A 109 15.44 -5.25 18.78
CA ASP A 109 14.75 -6.55 18.92
C ASP A 109 15.72 -7.68 19.31
N LEU A 110 16.96 -7.64 18.83
CA LEU A 110 18.00 -8.60 19.22
C LEU A 110 18.38 -8.53 20.70
N GLY A 111 18.17 -7.38 21.36
CA GLY A 111 18.69 -7.09 22.69
C GLY A 111 20.16 -6.69 22.67
N TYR A 112 20.61 -6.00 23.74
CA TYR A 112 21.88 -5.27 23.78
C TYR A 112 23.11 -6.11 23.41
N ASN A 113 23.31 -7.26 24.08
CA ASN A 113 24.50 -8.09 23.88
C ASN A 113 24.57 -8.67 22.47
N LYS A 114 23.46 -9.23 21.98
CA LYS A 114 23.39 -9.82 20.63
C LYS A 114 23.50 -8.76 19.54
N ALA A 115 23.00 -7.57 19.78
CA ALA A 115 23.20 -6.44 18.87
C ALA A 115 24.68 -6.09 18.71
N ILE A 116 25.44 -6.00 19.82
CA ILE A 116 26.89 -5.75 19.79
C ILE A 116 27.62 -6.87 19.05
N GLU A 117 27.29 -8.13 19.32
CA GLU A 117 27.87 -9.28 18.60
C GLU A 117 27.60 -9.17 17.10
N THR A 118 26.36 -8.85 16.72
CA THR A 118 25.95 -8.67 15.32
C THR A 118 26.69 -7.51 14.66
N ILE A 119 26.89 -6.38 15.35
CA ILE A 119 27.65 -5.24 14.82
C ILE A 119 29.11 -5.65 14.62
N ARG A 120 29.74 -6.27 15.64
CA ARG A 120 31.15 -6.68 15.63
C ARG A 120 31.46 -7.78 14.60
N SER A 121 30.44 -8.53 14.18
CA SER A 121 30.60 -9.53 13.11
C SER A 121 30.93 -8.91 11.74
N GLY A 122 30.77 -7.58 11.57
CA GLY A 122 30.99 -6.90 10.30
C GLY A 122 29.93 -7.23 9.22
N ASN A 123 28.78 -7.75 9.63
CA ASN A 123 27.75 -8.22 8.71
C ASN A 123 26.61 -7.23 8.49
N ILE A 124 26.72 -6.00 8.98
CA ILE A 124 25.73 -4.92 8.76
C ILE A 124 26.21 -4.01 7.64
N PHE A 125 25.34 -3.82 6.65
CA PHE A 125 25.58 -3.01 5.45
C PHE A 125 24.47 -1.96 5.33
N LEU A 126 24.85 -0.69 5.30
CA LEU A 126 23.96 0.46 5.25
C LEU A 126 24.18 1.21 3.96
N TYR A 127 23.10 1.46 3.19
CA TYR A 127 23.16 2.19 1.93
C TYR A 127 22.19 3.37 1.97
N ASP A 128 22.67 4.57 1.68
CA ASP A 128 21.84 5.74 1.46
C ASP A 128 22.54 6.77 0.59
N ILE A 129 21.80 7.49 -0.25
CA ILE A 129 22.31 8.58 -1.06
C ILE A 129 22.54 9.86 -0.24
N ASP A 130 21.74 10.05 0.81
CA ASP A 130 21.85 11.21 1.71
C ASP A 130 22.95 10.98 2.75
N LYS A 131 24.07 11.66 2.55
CA LYS A 131 25.24 11.61 3.42
C LYS A 131 24.92 11.97 4.88
N ILE A 132 24.02 12.91 5.11
CA ILE A 132 23.66 13.34 6.46
C ILE A 132 22.87 12.24 7.13
N SER A 133 21.83 11.71 6.48
CA SER A 133 20.98 10.64 7.02
C SER A 133 21.80 9.41 7.40
N ILE A 134 22.69 8.93 6.53
CA ILE A 134 23.48 7.72 6.80
C ILE A 134 24.51 7.92 7.93
N ASN A 135 25.07 9.12 8.06
CA ASN A 135 25.94 9.46 9.19
C ASN A 135 25.16 9.48 10.51
N ILE A 136 23.92 10.00 10.50
CA ILE A 136 23.01 9.94 11.66
C ILE A 136 22.75 8.49 12.05
N CYS A 137 22.46 7.63 11.08
CA CYS A 137 22.22 6.21 11.30
C CYS A 137 23.43 5.55 11.99
N ALA A 138 24.62 5.68 11.39
CA ALA A 138 25.84 5.08 11.93
C ALA A 138 26.18 5.60 13.34
N LYS A 139 26.08 6.91 13.56
CA LYS A 139 26.34 7.52 14.90
C LYS A 139 25.27 7.08 15.92
N SER A 140 24.02 6.97 15.54
CA SER A 140 22.96 6.48 16.43
C SER A 140 23.23 5.05 16.89
N ILE A 141 23.70 4.18 15.99
CA ILE A 141 24.14 2.81 16.34
C ILE A 141 25.32 2.88 17.33
N GLY A 142 26.32 3.71 17.05
CA GLY A 142 27.47 3.88 17.95
C GLY A 142 27.11 4.39 19.35
N LEU A 143 26.21 5.35 19.43
CA LEU A 143 25.74 5.91 20.71
C LEU A 143 24.92 4.90 21.53
N LEU A 144 24.16 4.03 20.87
CA LEU A 144 23.36 3.00 21.54
C LEU A 144 24.18 1.77 21.94
N TYR A 145 25.18 1.39 21.15
CA TYR A 145 25.88 0.11 21.28
C TYR A 145 27.42 0.24 21.43
N GLY A 146 27.94 1.46 21.60
CA GLY A 146 29.35 1.78 21.76
C GLY A 146 29.96 2.40 20.49
N MET A 147 30.53 3.63 20.64
CA MET A 147 31.11 4.38 19.52
C MET A 147 32.27 3.62 18.84
N GLU A 148 33.01 2.82 19.61
CA GLU A 148 34.11 1.98 19.13
C GLU A 148 33.62 0.87 18.15
N ASN A 149 32.34 0.57 18.16
CA ASN A 149 31.76 -0.45 17.30
C ASN A 149 31.36 0.03 15.89
N ILE A 150 31.33 1.35 15.66
CA ILE A 150 31.01 1.94 14.35
C ILE A 150 31.98 1.43 13.26
N LYS A 151 33.23 1.20 13.60
CA LYS A 151 34.26 0.69 12.65
C LYS A 151 33.93 -0.67 12.03
N TYR A 152 32.98 -1.42 12.59
CA TYR A 152 32.54 -2.71 12.07
C TYR A 152 31.32 -2.60 11.15
N LEU A 153 30.73 -1.41 11.03
CA LEU A 153 29.63 -1.18 10.08
C LEU A 153 30.20 -0.94 8.68
N ASN A 154 29.54 -1.51 7.68
CA ASN A 154 29.80 -1.22 6.28
C ASN A 154 28.82 -0.12 5.83
N VAL A 155 29.32 1.11 5.70
CA VAL A 155 28.50 2.30 5.43
C VAL A 155 28.82 2.82 4.03
N PHE A 156 27.79 2.85 3.16
CA PHE A 156 27.93 3.26 1.76
C PHE A 156 27.04 4.47 1.47
N ASN A 157 27.65 5.65 1.39
CA ASN A 157 26.97 6.82 0.86
C ASN A 157 27.02 6.79 -0.67
N CYS A 158 25.99 6.24 -1.30
CA CYS A 158 25.95 6.00 -2.74
C CYS A 158 24.52 5.95 -3.28
N ASP A 159 24.37 6.11 -4.58
CA ASP A 159 23.15 5.72 -5.27
C ASP A 159 23.11 4.18 -5.39
N PHE A 160 22.22 3.54 -4.67
CA PHE A 160 22.10 2.07 -4.70
C PHE A 160 21.69 1.54 -6.09
N LEU A 161 21.06 2.35 -6.95
CA LEU A 161 20.68 1.94 -8.29
C LEU A 161 21.85 1.93 -9.28
N ASP A 162 23.01 2.51 -8.93
CA ASP A 162 24.22 2.39 -9.73
C ASP A 162 24.55 0.92 -9.98
N LYS A 163 24.80 0.58 -11.25
CA LYS A 163 25.11 -0.78 -11.73
C LYS A 163 26.38 -1.39 -11.12
N ASN A 164 27.29 -0.55 -10.58
CA ASN A 164 28.51 -0.99 -9.93
C ASN A 164 28.35 -1.24 -8.42
N ILE A 165 27.21 -0.86 -7.85
CA ILE A 165 26.89 -1.11 -6.43
C ILE A 165 26.11 -2.40 -6.32
N HIS A 166 26.65 -3.37 -5.58
CA HIS A 166 26.04 -4.67 -5.40
C HIS A 166 25.84 -5.01 -3.94
N LEU A 167 24.84 -5.83 -3.66
CA LEU A 167 24.67 -6.43 -2.35
C LEU A 167 25.72 -7.52 -2.12
N PRO A 168 26.22 -7.69 -0.89
CA PRO A 168 27.12 -8.80 -0.58
C PRO A 168 26.39 -10.13 -0.75
N VAL A 169 27.14 -11.16 -1.16
CA VAL A 169 26.63 -12.53 -1.28
C VAL A 169 26.03 -12.98 0.06
N ASP A 170 24.92 -13.72 0.01
CA ASP A 170 24.18 -14.20 1.16
C ASP A 170 23.57 -13.07 2.02
N SER A 171 23.12 -12.01 1.36
CA SER A 171 22.45 -10.88 2.01
C SER A 171 20.95 -11.11 2.18
N LYS A 172 20.42 -10.67 3.32
CA LYS A 172 19.00 -10.38 3.52
C LYS A 172 18.80 -8.88 3.67
N VAL A 173 17.73 -8.37 3.06
CA VAL A 173 17.47 -6.93 2.95
C VAL A 173 16.21 -6.53 3.70
N ILE A 174 16.31 -5.44 4.45
CA ILE A 174 15.15 -4.68 4.94
C ILE A 174 15.21 -3.30 4.31
N SER A 175 14.08 -2.78 3.78
CA SER A 175 14.10 -1.51 3.05
C SER A 175 12.76 -0.79 3.03
N ASN A 176 12.85 0.54 3.07
CA ASN A 176 11.77 1.47 2.72
C ASN A 176 12.29 2.42 1.62
N PRO A 177 12.30 2.00 0.35
CA PRO A 177 12.84 2.79 -0.75
C PRO A 177 11.98 4.03 -1.04
N PRO A 178 12.50 5.04 -1.77
CA PRO A 178 11.79 6.28 -2.08
C PRO A 178 10.58 6.08 -3.01
N TYR A 179 9.49 6.88 -2.81
CA TYR A 179 8.18 6.72 -3.48
C TYR A 179 7.88 7.83 -4.51
N PHE A 180 8.83 8.22 -5.30
CA PHE A 180 8.62 9.24 -6.32
C PHE A 180 8.91 8.70 -7.73
N LYS A 181 8.48 9.47 -8.73
CA LYS A 181 8.68 9.13 -10.14
C LYS A 181 10.10 9.48 -10.55
N ILE A 182 10.65 8.65 -11.41
CA ILE A 182 11.91 8.91 -12.08
C ILE A 182 11.63 9.91 -13.20
N THR A 183 12.20 11.11 -13.10
CA THR A 183 12.14 12.16 -14.12
C THR A 183 13.34 12.11 -15.05
N GLU A 184 14.49 11.75 -14.49
CA GLU A 184 15.75 11.62 -15.22
C GLU A 184 16.38 10.27 -14.88
N VAL A 185 16.86 9.57 -15.89
CA VAL A 185 17.54 8.28 -15.76
C VAL A 185 19.03 8.51 -15.81
N SER A 186 19.77 8.00 -14.83
CA SER A 186 21.22 8.05 -14.83
C SER A 186 21.79 7.00 -15.81
N ASP A 187 22.84 7.35 -16.52
CA ASP A 187 23.60 6.42 -17.39
C ASP A 187 24.32 5.32 -16.59
N ASP A 188 24.46 5.53 -15.27
CA ASP A 188 25.04 4.56 -14.35
C ASP A 188 24.07 3.47 -13.90
N TRP A 189 22.78 3.59 -14.21
CA TRP A 189 21.77 2.58 -13.86
C TRP A 189 21.68 1.47 -14.92
N GLU A 190 21.21 0.29 -14.48
CA GLU A 190 20.87 -0.77 -15.42
C GLU A 190 19.64 -0.42 -16.25
N ASP A 191 19.74 -0.59 -17.57
CA ASP A 191 18.64 -0.36 -18.50
C ASP A 191 17.67 -1.54 -18.53
N THR A 192 16.80 -1.64 -17.53
CA THR A 192 15.84 -2.74 -17.37
C THR A 192 14.45 -2.41 -17.94
N SER A 193 13.67 -3.47 -18.23
CA SER A 193 12.26 -3.31 -18.61
C SER A 193 11.44 -2.66 -17.50
N VAL A 194 11.76 -2.96 -16.23
CA VAL A 194 11.08 -2.37 -15.06
C VAL A 194 11.29 -0.86 -15.03
N LEU A 195 12.52 -0.40 -15.23
CA LEU A 195 12.84 1.02 -15.29
C LEU A 195 12.06 1.72 -16.42
N LYS A 196 12.10 1.16 -17.63
CA LYS A 196 11.46 1.74 -18.83
C LYS A 196 9.94 1.86 -18.70
N GLU A 197 9.29 0.81 -18.19
CA GLU A 197 7.83 0.75 -18.13
C GLU A 197 7.26 1.51 -16.94
N THR A 198 7.91 1.42 -15.78
CA THR A 198 7.31 1.94 -14.53
C THR A 198 7.66 3.38 -14.27
N LYS A 199 8.91 3.77 -14.49
CA LYS A 199 9.48 5.07 -14.10
C LYS A 199 9.17 5.45 -12.64
N GLU A 200 9.27 4.46 -11.75
CA GLU A 200 9.04 4.62 -10.30
C GLU A 200 10.25 4.07 -9.54
N TYR A 201 10.87 4.88 -8.69
CA TYR A 201 12.05 4.47 -7.93
C TYR A 201 11.83 3.15 -7.19
N TYR A 202 10.79 3.06 -6.36
CA TYR A 202 10.53 1.86 -5.56
C TYR A 202 10.44 0.57 -6.38
N SER A 203 10.00 0.63 -7.63
CA SER A 203 9.88 -0.57 -8.48
C SER A 203 11.24 -1.07 -8.97
N VAL A 204 12.16 -0.16 -9.28
CA VAL A 204 13.54 -0.48 -9.66
C VAL A 204 14.32 -1.00 -8.44
N PHE A 205 14.09 -0.40 -7.26
CA PHE A 205 14.65 -0.91 -6.01
C PHE A 205 14.18 -2.32 -5.70
N ILE A 206 12.86 -2.62 -5.82
CA ILE A 206 12.35 -3.99 -5.64
C ILE A 206 13.06 -4.94 -6.59
N GLU A 207 13.16 -4.59 -7.89
CA GLU A 207 13.82 -5.43 -8.90
C GLU A 207 15.25 -5.77 -8.50
N LYS A 208 16.07 -4.75 -8.19
CA LYS A 208 17.48 -4.93 -7.82
C LYS A 208 17.63 -5.72 -6.53
N ILE A 209 16.87 -5.38 -5.49
CA ILE A 209 16.91 -6.08 -4.20
C ILE A 209 16.59 -7.56 -4.37
N VAL A 210 15.50 -7.94 -5.06
CA VAL A 210 15.11 -9.34 -5.19
C VAL A 210 16.06 -10.15 -6.07
N LYS A 211 16.74 -9.52 -7.02
CA LYS A 211 17.75 -10.15 -7.88
C LYS A 211 19.06 -10.43 -7.12
N GLU A 212 19.46 -9.55 -6.22
CA GLU A 212 20.77 -9.59 -5.58
C GLU A 212 20.76 -10.16 -4.16
N SER A 213 19.60 -10.27 -3.50
CA SER A 213 19.49 -10.81 -2.14
C SER A 213 18.91 -12.21 -2.10
N VAL A 214 19.20 -12.96 -1.04
CA VAL A 214 18.59 -14.28 -0.81
C VAL A 214 17.18 -14.16 -0.24
N ALA A 215 16.89 -13.07 0.48
CA ALA A 215 15.58 -12.79 1.04
C ALA A 215 15.42 -11.30 1.36
N SER A 216 14.18 -10.80 1.43
CA SER A 216 13.94 -9.38 1.73
C SER A 216 12.59 -9.09 2.36
N VAL A 217 12.53 -7.97 3.11
CA VAL A 217 11.29 -7.34 3.59
C VAL A 217 11.29 -5.90 3.12
N ILE A 218 10.34 -5.53 2.28
CA ILE A 218 10.29 -4.22 1.65
C ILE A 218 8.91 -3.60 1.85
N ILE A 219 8.86 -2.32 2.30
CA ILE A 219 7.61 -1.57 2.36
C ILE A 219 7.57 -0.54 1.22
N THR A 220 6.50 -0.54 0.42
CA THR A 220 6.38 0.30 -0.79
C THR A 220 4.94 0.70 -1.04
N PRO A 221 4.65 1.61 -2.02
CA PRO A 221 3.31 1.73 -2.57
C PRO A 221 2.82 0.40 -3.15
N PHE A 222 1.52 0.09 -2.95
CA PHE A 222 0.96 -1.20 -3.39
C PHE A 222 0.60 -1.27 -4.89
N SER A 223 0.77 -0.18 -5.63
CA SER A 223 0.30 -0.06 -7.03
C SER A 223 0.90 -1.12 -7.98
N PHE A 224 2.08 -1.66 -7.65
CA PHE A 224 2.72 -2.71 -8.46
C PHE A 224 1.93 -4.03 -8.48
N ILE A 225 1.07 -4.28 -7.50
CA ILE A 225 0.29 -5.52 -7.38
C ILE A 225 -0.60 -5.72 -8.61
N SER A 226 -1.23 -4.66 -9.09
CA SER A 226 -2.21 -4.76 -10.19
C SER A 226 -2.20 -3.60 -11.19
N GLY A 227 -1.34 -2.60 -11.03
CA GLY A 227 -1.21 -1.52 -12.02
C GLY A 227 -0.60 -2.04 -13.34
N ASP A 228 -1.12 -1.57 -14.48
CA ASP A 228 -0.72 -2.08 -15.81
C ASP A 228 0.78 -1.86 -16.09
N LYS A 229 1.29 -0.67 -15.80
CA LYS A 229 2.70 -0.31 -16.02
C LYS A 229 3.72 -1.11 -15.19
N PHE A 230 3.28 -1.92 -14.25
CA PHE A 230 4.16 -2.74 -13.40
C PHE A 230 4.20 -4.22 -13.85
N TYR A 231 3.82 -4.50 -15.07
CA TYR A 231 3.82 -5.86 -15.59
C TYR A 231 5.21 -6.49 -15.58
N SER A 232 6.22 -5.76 -16.04
CA SER A 232 7.62 -6.21 -16.03
C SER A 232 8.12 -6.54 -14.62
N LEU A 233 7.79 -5.69 -13.62
CA LEU A 233 8.14 -5.95 -12.23
C LEU A 233 7.48 -7.23 -11.70
N ARG A 234 6.18 -7.44 -12.00
CA ARG A 234 5.51 -8.69 -11.60
C ARG A 234 6.13 -9.92 -12.25
N LYS A 235 6.57 -9.82 -13.52
CA LYS A 235 7.32 -10.90 -14.17
C LYS A 235 8.64 -11.23 -13.46
N VAL A 236 9.34 -10.22 -12.98
CA VAL A 236 10.55 -10.44 -12.15
C VAL A 236 10.14 -11.15 -10.87
N LEU A 237 9.14 -10.64 -10.14
CA LEU A 237 8.66 -11.20 -8.87
C LEU A 237 8.15 -12.64 -9.02
N ASP A 238 7.58 -13.02 -10.15
CA ASP A 238 7.05 -14.38 -10.38
C ASP A 238 8.14 -15.48 -10.38
N ASN A 239 9.41 -15.07 -10.45
CA ASN A 239 10.56 -15.98 -10.28
C ASN A 239 10.90 -16.27 -8.81
N TYR A 240 10.30 -15.58 -7.87
CA TYR A 240 10.56 -15.66 -6.43
C TYR A 240 9.34 -16.18 -5.69
N SER A 241 9.49 -16.43 -4.39
CA SER A 241 8.39 -16.83 -3.52
C SER A 241 8.32 -15.98 -2.26
N GLY A 242 7.11 -15.86 -1.71
CA GLY A 242 6.88 -15.07 -0.51
C GLY A 242 5.43 -14.67 -0.32
N PHE A 243 5.22 -13.51 0.28
CA PHE A 243 3.88 -12.99 0.52
C PHE A 243 3.84 -11.46 0.51
N ILE A 244 2.66 -10.91 0.22
CA ILE A 244 2.44 -9.47 0.10
C ILE A 244 1.20 -9.08 0.91
N PHE A 245 1.37 -8.16 1.85
CA PHE A 245 0.27 -7.51 2.54
C PHE A 245 -0.05 -6.19 1.85
N SER A 246 -1.32 -5.92 1.59
CA SER A 246 -1.78 -4.67 0.96
C SER A 246 -2.67 -3.87 1.91
N PHE A 247 -2.31 -2.61 2.18
CA PHE A 247 -3.00 -1.73 3.12
C PHE A 247 -3.68 -0.57 2.41
N ASP A 248 -4.96 -0.35 2.72
CA ASP A 248 -5.65 0.89 2.36
C ASP A 248 -5.14 2.05 3.22
N ASN A 249 -5.39 3.27 2.78
CA ASN A 249 -5.05 4.48 3.53
C ASN A 249 -6.24 5.09 4.28
N ILE A 250 -7.38 4.40 4.29
CA ILE A 250 -8.63 4.81 4.96
C ILE A 250 -9.36 3.59 5.54
N PRO A 251 -9.99 3.73 6.71
CA PRO A 251 -9.97 4.89 7.63
C PRO A 251 -8.62 5.09 8.31
N GLY A 252 -7.82 4.03 8.52
CA GLY A 252 -6.44 4.08 9.02
C GLY A 252 -5.42 4.11 7.89
N ASN A 253 -4.23 4.63 8.19
CA ASN A 253 -3.09 4.64 7.29
C ASN A 253 -1.87 4.09 8.02
N ILE A 254 -1.16 3.14 7.38
CA ILE A 254 0.00 2.48 7.98
C ILE A 254 1.13 3.47 8.33
N PHE A 255 1.34 4.49 7.49
CA PHE A 255 2.37 5.52 7.73
C PHE A 255 1.95 6.63 8.71
N LYS A 256 0.68 6.67 9.12
CA LYS A 256 0.19 7.74 10.01
C LYS A 256 0.60 7.54 11.47
N GLY A 257 1.38 6.57 11.84
CA GLY A 257 1.93 6.34 13.17
C GLY A 257 0.96 6.57 14.34
N LYS A 258 1.34 6.15 15.53
CA LYS A 258 0.74 6.65 16.77
C LYS A 258 1.27 8.05 17.05
N LYS A 259 0.46 8.89 17.69
CA LYS A 259 0.97 10.17 18.20
C LYS A 259 2.01 9.88 19.28
N GLU A 260 3.25 10.17 18.99
CA GLU A 260 4.35 10.13 19.97
C GLU A 260 4.76 11.57 20.27
N GLY A 261 4.08 12.21 21.25
CA GLY A 261 4.32 13.58 21.65
C GLY A 261 4.17 14.60 20.51
N ILE A 262 5.20 15.42 20.32
CA ILE A 262 5.26 16.45 19.26
C ILE A 262 5.53 15.84 17.87
N PHE A 263 5.98 14.58 17.79
CA PHE A 263 6.40 13.92 16.57
C PHE A 263 5.21 13.28 15.83
N ASN A 264 4.28 14.06 15.33
CA ASN A 264 3.21 13.59 14.46
C ASN A 264 3.47 14.03 13.02
N SER A 265 4.50 13.46 12.39
CA SER A 265 5.01 13.89 11.08
C SER A 265 4.11 13.50 9.90
N ASN A 266 3.22 12.54 10.05
CA ASN A 266 2.54 11.88 8.93
C ASN A 266 1.09 12.33 8.70
N SER A 267 0.73 13.57 9.06
CA SER A 267 -0.64 14.09 8.88
C SER A 267 -1.09 14.20 7.41
N THR A 268 -0.16 14.12 6.46
CA THR A 268 -0.43 14.39 5.03
C THR A 268 -0.19 13.21 4.09
N ASN A 269 0.27 12.06 4.60
CA ASN A 269 0.56 10.91 3.76
C ASN A 269 -0.73 10.15 3.40
N SER A 270 -1.02 10.06 2.10
CA SER A 270 -2.18 9.33 1.56
C SER A 270 -1.80 8.07 0.79
N VAL A 271 -0.56 7.59 0.93
CA VAL A 271 -0.06 6.42 0.20
C VAL A 271 -0.70 5.14 0.74
N ARG A 272 -1.17 4.31 -0.16
CA ARG A 272 -1.51 2.92 0.09
C ARG A 272 -0.26 2.08 0.02
N ALA A 273 0.01 1.28 1.03
CA ALA A 273 1.24 0.55 1.17
C ALA A 273 1.09 -0.95 0.90
N ALA A 274 2.19 -1.56 0.49
CA ALA A 274 2.40 -2.99 0.54
C ALA A 274 3.64 -3.31 1.39
N ILE A 275 3.55 -4.37 2.19
CA ILE A 275 4.72 -5.02 2.78
C ILE A 275 4.95 -6.29 1.96
N THR A 276 6.09 -6.36 1.28
CA THR A 276 6.50 -7.51 0.47
C THR A 276 7.59 -8.26 1.22
N VAL A 277 7.35 -9.53 1.50
CA VAL A 277 8.33 -10.44 2.06
C VAL A 277 8.71 -11.46 1.00
N VAL A 278 9.97 -11.49 0.62
CA VAL A 278 10.55 -12.48 -0.27
C VAL A 278 11.36 -13.45 0.60
N ASP A 279 10.86 -14.65 0.77
CA ASP A 279 11.50 -15.68 1.62
C ASP A 279 12.17 -16.79 0.80
N ASN A 280 11.84 -16.89 -0.48
CA ASN A 280 12.31 -17.91 -1.40
C ASN A 280 12.13 -19.35 -0.87
N LEU A 281 11.10 -19.55 -0.04
CA LEU A 281 10.76 -20.85 0.53
C LEU A 281 9.68 -21.54 -0.31
N GLY A 282 10.05 -22.69 -0.88
CA GLY A 282 9.14 -23.53 -1.64
C GLY A 282 8.84 -23.04 -3.05
N GLU A 283 7.62 -23.30 -3.53
CA GLU A 283 7.21 -22.98 -4.89
C GLU A 283 7.17 -21.46 -5.16
N LYS A 284 7.51 -21.09 -6.39
CA LYS A 284 7.42 -19.71 -6.90
C LYS A 284 6.01 -19.15 -6.80
N GLY A 285 5.94 -17.82 -6.70
CA GLY A 285 4.69 -17.07 -6.57
C GLY A 285 4.45 -16.54 -5.17
N PHE A 286 3.50 -15.63 -5.05
CA PHE A 286 3.22 -14.89 -3.82
C PHE A 286 1.83 -15.22 -3.26
N ARG A 287 1.74 -15.37 -1.94
CA ARG A 287 0.46 -15.30 -1.22
C ARG A 287 0.15 -13.84 -0.94
N LEU A 288 -1.05 -13.40 -1.27
CA LEU A 288 -1.47 -12.01 -1.06
C LEU A 288 -2.54 -11.92 0.02
N SER A 289 -2.51 -10.84 0.79
CA SER A 289 -3.64 -10.46 1.61
C SER A 289 -4.74 -9.80 0.75
N PRO A 290 -6.01 -9.80 1.20
CA PRO A 290 -6.98 -8.85 0.69
C PRO A 290 -6.52 -7.42 0.99
N LEU A 291 -7.18 -6.40 0.38
CA LEU A 291 -6.92 -5.01 0.73
C LEU A 291 -7.33 -4.76 2.19
N ILE A 292 -6.35 -4.60 3.07
CA ILE A 292 -6.53 -4.47 4.52
C ILE A 292 -7.01 -3.06 4.84
N ARG A 293 -8.19 -2.96 5.47
CA ARG A 293 -8.73 -1.74 6.07
C ARG A 293 -8.79 -1.89 7.57
N PHE A 294 -8.44 -0.84 8.30
CA PHE A 294 -8.45 -0.82 9.76
C PHE A 294 -8.77 0.57 10.29
N GLY A 295 -9.37 0.63 11.47
CA GLY A 295 -9.51 1.86 12.24
C GLY A 295 -8.26 2.14 13.08
N THR A 296 -8.11 3.38 13.55
CA THR A 296 -6.96 3.75 14.40
C THR A 296 -6.90 2.91 15.69
N SER A 297 -8.06 2.59 16.26
CA SER A 297 -8.17 1.74 17.47
C SER A 297 -7.81 0.27 17.24
N GLU A 298 -7.78 -0.17 15.99
CA GLU A 298 -7.50 -1.56 15.64
C GLU A 298 -6.03 -1.77 15.23
N ARG A 299 -5.27 -0.66 15.13
CA ARG A 299 -3.90 -0.66 14.63
C ARG A 299 -2.98 -1.59 15.42
N ASP A 300 -3.06 -1.57 16.75
CA ASP A 300 -2.21 -2.37 17.62
C ASP A 300 -2.49 -3.87 17.51
N ILE A 301 -3.74 -4.22 17.24
CA ILE A 301 -4.14 -5.62 17.04
C ILE A 301 -3.69 -6.08 15.64
N LEU A 302 -3.81 -5.20 14.65
CA LEU A 302 -3.47 -5.52 13.27
C LEU A 302 -1.96 -5.69 13.08
N LEU A 303 -1.19 -4.70 13.56
CA LEU A 303 0.26 -4.67 13.37
C LEU A 303 0.97 -5.66 14.30
N ASN A 304 0.61 -6.91 14.12
CA ASN A 304 1.18 -8.08 14.77
C ASN A 304 1.29 -9.20 13.73
N ARG A 305 2.44 -9.85 13.64
CA ARG A 305 2.72 -10.89 12.66
C ARG A 305 1.66 -11.99 12.63
N VAL A 306 1.29 -12.52 13.80
CA VAL A 306 0.30 -13.62 13.91
C VAL A 306 -1.04 -13.24 13.28
N ASN A 307 -1.45 -11.99 13.45
CA ASN A 307 -2.72 -11.51 12.91
C ASN A 307 -2.63 -11.19 11.42
N LEU A 308 -1.50 -10.66 10.95
CA LEU A 308 -1.25 -10.43 9.53
C LEU A 308 -1.22 -11.75 8.75
N ASP A 309 -0.54 -12.78 9.27
CA ASP A 309 -0.44 -14.09 8.62
C ASP A 309 -1.81 -14.74 8.38
N LYS A 310 -2.79 -14.52 9.28
CA LYS A 310 -4.17 -14.98 9.12
C LYS A 310 -4.90 -14.34 7.92
N LEU A 311 -4.41 -13.21 7.43
CA LEU A 311 -5.00 -12.51 6.30
C LEU A 311 -4.45 -12.97 4.95
N LEU A 312 -3.40 -13.79 4.92
CA LEU A 312 -2.81 -14.28 3.69
C LEU A 312 -3.69 -15.35 3.03
N ASN A 313 -3.82 -15.26 1.72
CA ASN A 313 -4.43 -16.33 0.93
C ASN A 313 -3.61 -17.63 1.05
N VAL A 314 -4.30 -18.76 1.08
CA VAL A 314 -3.65 -20.07 1.09
C VAL A 314 -2.93 -20.35 -0.24
N ASN A 315 -3.51 -19.89 -1.36
CA ASN A 315 -2.97 -20.14 -2.69
C ASN A 315 -1.96 -19.06 -3.11
N LYS A 316 -0.84 -19.49 -3.67
CA LYS A 316 0.12 -18.60 -4.31
C LYS A 316 -0.41 -18.13 -5.66
N GLN A 317 -0.22 -16.83 -5.92
CA GLN A 317 -0.53 -16.24 -7.21
C GLN A 317 0.74 -16.17 -8.05
N ARG A 318 0.58 -16.46 -9.34
CA ARG A 318 1.64 -16.39 -10.35
C ARG A 318 1.11 -15.63 -11.55
N ILE A 319 2.01 -15.00 -12.30
CA ILE A 319 1.67 -14.39 -13.58
C ILE A 319 1.51 -15.53 -14.59
N SER A 320 0.29 -15.66 -15.13
CA SER A 320 0.02 -16.54 -16.25
C SER A 320 -0.02 -15.73 -17.55
N GLU A 321 0.08 -16.39 -18.70
CA GLU A 321 -0.09 -15.74 -20.01
C GLU A 321 -1.42 -14.99 -20.15
N LYS A 322 -2.46 -15.43 -19.43
CA LYS A 322 -3.82 -14.85 -19.45
C LYS A 322 -4.08 -13.84 -18.34
N SER A 323 -3.22 -13.77 -17.30
CA SER A 323 -3.40 -12.86 -16.17
C SER A 323 -2.09 -12.16 -15.85
N THR A 324 -2.07 -10.85 -16.10
CA THR A 324 -0.90 -10.00 -15.91
C THR A 324 -0.89 -9.28 -14.56
N LYS A 325 -1.88 -9.55 -13.70
CA LYS A 325 -2.09 -8.85 -12.42
C LYS A 325 -2.26 -9.84 -11.28
N TYR A 326 -1.69 -9.49 -10.14
CA TYR A 326 -2.05 -10.13 -8.88
C TYR A 326 -3.38 -9.55 -8.40
N TYR A 327 -4.22 -10.35 -7.73
CA TYR A 327 -5.49 -9.89 -7.18
C TYR A 327 -5.57 -10.11 -5.66
N LYS A 328 -6.08 -9.10 -4.96
CA LYS A 328 -6.17 -9.02 -3.49
C LYS A 328 -7.49 -9.63 -3.01
N CYS A 329 -7.61 -10.96 -3.07
CA CYS A 329 -8.84 -11.66 -2.75
C CYS A 329 -8.89 -12.14 -1.30
N PHE A 330 -10.10 -12.18 -0.75
CA PHE A 330 -10.37 -12.95 0.47
C PHE A 330 -10.45 -14.44 0.14
N ASN A 331 -9.95 -15.31 1.01
CA ASN A 331 -10.04 -16.76 0.81
C ASN A 331 -11.49 -17.21 0.53
N ASP A 332 -12.46 -16.67 1.30
CA ASP A 332 -13.87 -16.99 1.16
C ASP A 332 -14.46 -16.56 -0.21
N LEU A 333 -13.84 -15.59 -0.90
CA LEU A 333 -14.33 -15.05 -2.17
C LEU A 333 -13.55 -15.56 -3.39
N ASP A 334 -12.45 -16.27 -3.19
CA ASP A 334 -11.61 -16.75 -4.30
C ASP A 334 -12.40 -17.68 -5.23
N ASN A 335 -13.14 -18.62 -4.67
CA ASN A 335 -13.99 -19.52 -5.44
C ASN A 335 -15.11 -18.78 -6.17
N LEU A 336 -15.78 -17.82 -5.52
CA LEU A 336 -16.80 -17.00 -6.16
C LEU A 336 -16.22 -16.25 -7.37
N PHE A 337 -15.08 -15.61 -7.18
CA PHE A 337 -14.43 -14.85 -8.26
C PHE A 337 -14.00 -15.75 -9.43
N LYS A 338 -13.42 -16.92 -9.13
CA LYS A 338 -13.04 -17.91 -10.16
C LYS A 338 -14.26 -18.44 -10.90
N THR A 339 -15.33 -18.78 -10.19
CA THR A 339 -16.60 -19.24 -10.81
C THR A 339 -17.19 -18.14 -11.68
N TRP A 340 -17.32 -16.91 -11.17
CA TRP A 340 -17.82 -15.80 -11.97
C TRP A 340 -17.01 -15.60 -13.24
N LYS A 341 -15.68 -15.58 -13.13
CA LYS A 341 -14.79 -15.43 -14.29
C LYS A 341 -14.89 -16.60 -15.27
N SER A 342 -15.07 -17.83 -14.80
CA SER A 342 -15.14 -19.03 -15.66
C SER A 342 -16.45 -19.15 -16.45
N VAL A 343 -17.57 -18.69 -15.87
CA VAL A 343 -18.87 -18.70 -16.56
C VAL A 343 -19.09 -17.47 -17.44
N SER A 344 -18.30 -16.41 -17.23
CA SER A 344 -18.42 -15.17 -18.00
C SER A 344 -17.98 -15.39 -19.45
N ASP A 345 -18.81 -14.93 -20.37
CA ASP A 345 -18.68 -15.09 -21.82
C ASP A 345 -18.34 -13.77 -22.54
N MET A 346 -18.41 -12.65 -21.80
CA MET A 346 -18.17 -11.29 -22.28
C MET A 346 -17.36 -10.49 -21.26
N THR A 347 -16.97 -9.31 -21.67
CA THR A 347 -16.44 -8.26 -20.78
C THR A 347 -17.44 -7.09 -20.71
N PHE A 348 -17.30 -6.24 -19.71
CA PHE A 348 -18.15 -5.05 -19.59
C PHE A 348 -18.04 -4.13 -20.81
N SER A 349 -16.86 -4.11 -21.48
CA SER A 349 -16.66 -3.36 -22.74
C SER A 349 -17.64 -3.77 -23.83
N ASP A 350 -18.01 -5.05 -23.88
CA ASP A 350 -18.89 -5.58 -24.94
C ASP A 350 -20.34 -5.09 -24.83
N LEU A 351 -20.76 -4.66 -23.63
CA LEU A 351 -22.07 -4.05 -23.39
C LEU A 351 -22.12 -2.60 -23.89
N LEU A 352 -20.97 -1.91 -23.94
CA LEU A 352 -20.90 -0.49 -24.21
C LEU A 352 -21.05 -0.16 -25.69
N SER A 353 -21.68 0.98 -25.96
CA SER A 353 -21.68 1.65 -27.25
C SER A 353 -20.50 2.63 -27.33
N ASN A 354 -19.90 2.73 -28.50
CA ASN A 354 -18.90 3.76 -28.79
C ASN A 354 -19.55 5.12 -29.10
N GLU A 355 -20.83 5.11 -29.42
CA GLU A 355 -21.62 6.30 -29.73
C GLU A 355 -22.59 6.60 -28.57
N LYS A 356 -23.03 7.85 -28.50
CA LYS A 356 -24.04 8.28 -27.57
C LYS A 356 -25.39 7.66 -27.97
N THR A 357 -26.03 6.98 -27.01
CA THR A 357 -27.36 6.36 -27.18
C THR A 357 -28.30 6.86 -26.09
N ASP A 358 -29.60 6.53 -26.24
CA ASP A 358 -30.60 6.81 -25.20
C ASP A 358 -30.45 5.91 -23.97
N TYR A 359 -29.66 4.85 -24.07
CA TYR A 359 -29.39 3.89 -23.00
C TYR A 359 -28.12 4.30 -22.26
N SER A 360 -28.24 5.10 -21.21
CA SER A 360 -27.06 5.61 -20.48
C SER A 360 -27.19 5.45 -18.98
N LEU A 361 -26.03 5.29 -18.33
CA LEU A 361 -25.88 5.30 -16.87
C LEU A 361 -24.81 6.30 -16.46
N ASP A 362 -25.12 7.09 -15.45
CA ASP A 362 -24.14 7.90 -14.74
C ASP A 362 -23.50 7.07 -13.60
N MET A 363 -22.19 6.92 -13.62
CA MET A 363 -21.42 6.23 -12.60
C MET A 363 -20.47 7.21 -11.88
N PRO A 364 -20.61 7.46 -10.57
CA PRO A 364 -19.61 8.16 -9.79
C PRO A 364 -18.25 7.48 -9.87
N LYS A 365 -17.20 8.22 -10.24
CA LYS A 365 -15.83 7.65 -10.32
C LYS A 365 -15.29 7.21 -8.97
N THR A 366 -15.70 7.87 -7.86
CA THR A 366 -15.22 7.54 -6.52
C THR A 366 -16.02 6.38 -5.93
N CYS A 367 -15.36 5.28 -5.64
CA CYS A 367 -15.98 4.02 -5.16
C CYS A 367 -15.40 3.47 -3.86
N ARG A 368 -15.05 4.34 -2.90
CA ARG A 368 -14.38 3.95 -1.63
C ARG A 368 -15.07 2.85 -0.84
N TYR A 369 -16.41 2.84 -0.83
CA TYR A 369 -17.19 1.95 0.04
C TYR A 369 -18.15 1.06 -0.73
N PHE A 370 -18.55 1.47 -1.92
CA PHE A 370 -19.44 0.75 -2.84
C PHE A 370 -19.34 1.38 -4.22
N THR A 371 -19.79 0.66 -5.22
CA THR A 371 -20.08 1.18 -6.56
C THR A 371 -21.57 1.51 -6.66
N THR A 372 -21.92 2.45 -7.52
CA THR A 372 -23.30 2.76 -7.85
C THR A 372 -23.38 3.31 -9.28
N ALA A 373 -24.48 3.07 -9.95
CA ALA A 373 -24.81 3.67 -11.23
C ALA A 373 -26.31 3.99 -11.27
N THR A 374 -26.69 4.98 -12.08
CA THR A 374 -28.05 5.53 -12.09
C THR A 374 -28.45 5.92 -13.51
N CYS A 375 -29.72 5.73 -13.85
CA CYS A 375 -30.33 6.26 -15.08
C CYS A 375 -30.52 7.76 -14.99
N LYS A 376 -30.70 8.30 -13.78
CA LYS A 376 -30.74 9.75 -13.56
C LYS A 376 -29.38 10.38 -13.86
N SER A 377 -29.38 11.47 -14.63
CA SER A 377 -28.19 12.29 -14.76
C SER A 377 -27.86 13.00 -13.44
N LEU A 378 -26.68 12.73 -12.90
CA LEU A 378 -26.22 13.31 -11.63
C LEU A 378 -25.52 14.65 -11.84
N ASP A 379 -25.84 15.64 -11.02
CA ASP A 379 -25.07 16.90 -10.96
C ASP A 379 -23.81 16.70 -10.13
N ARG A 380 -22.74 16.29 -10.83
CA ARG A 380 -21.40 16.10 -10.27
C ARG A 380 -20.30 16.07 -11.34
N SER A 381 -19.14 16.61 -11.01
CA SER A 381 -17.98 16.63 -11.91
C SER A 381 -17.26 15.28 -12.03
N GLY A 382 -17.22 14.50 -10.94
CA GLY A 382 -16.49 13.24 -10.88
C GLY A 382 -17.36 12.02 -11.25
N LYS A 383 -17.89 11.96 -12.47
CA LYS A 383 -18.67 10.82 -13.01
C LYS A 383 -18.14 10.35 -14.35
N THR A 384 -18.51 9.13 -14.71
CA THR A 384 -18.40 8.59 -16.06
C THR A 384 -19.82 8.36 -16.57
N VAL A 385 -20.13 8.81 -17.78
CA VAL A 385 -21.37 8.48 -18.47
C VAL A 385 -21.08 7.26 -19.36
N LEU A 386 -21.82 6.19 -19.14
CA LEU A 386 -21.69 4.92 -19.86
C LEU A 386 -22.88 4.81 -20.83
N TYR A 387 -22.60 4.60 -22.10
CA TYR A 387 -23.63 4.39 -23.14
C TYR A 387 -23.66 2.91 -23.52
N PHE A 388 -24.86 2.36 -23.64
CA PHE A 388 -25.07 0.92 -23.92
C PHE A 388 -25.70 0.73 -25.29
N LYS A 389 -25.47 -0.45 -25.88
CA LYS A 389 -25.99 -0.80 -27.22
C LYS A 389 -27.51 -0.97 -27.23
N ASN A 390 -28.10 -1.42 -26.12
CA ASN A 390 -29.54 -1.65 -25.97
C ASN A 390 -29.97 -1.62 -24.49
N LEU A 391 -31.29 -1.72 -24.26
CA LEU A 391 -31.88 -1.68 -22.93
C LEU A 391 -31.45 -2.88 -22.06
N GLU A 392 -31.41 -4.08 -22.61
CA GLU A 392 -31.05 -5.28 -21.83
C GLU A 392 -29.60 -5.17 -21.29
N TYR A 393 -28.69 -4.63 -22.07
CA TYR A 393 -27.31 -4.39 -21.65
C TYR A 393 -27.22 -3.32 -20.56
N LEU A 394 -27.99 -2.24 -20.67
CA LEU A 394 -28.10 -1.23 -19.63
C LEU A 394 -28.62 -1.83 -18.33
N GLU A 395 -29.70 -2.62 -18.38
CA GLU A 395 -30.33 -3.21 -17.19
C GLU A 395 -29.39 -4.20 -16.49
N TYR A 396 -28.69 -5.03 -17.26
CA TYR A 396 -27.68 -5.92 -16.69
C TYR A 396 -26.53 -5.14 -16.04
N ALA A 397 -26.01 -4.13 -16.72
CA ALA A 397 -24.96 -3.25 -16.19
C ALA A 397 -25.43 -2.51 -14.93
N TYR A 398 -26.68 -2.07 -14.88
CA TYR A 398 -27.27 -1.44 -13.68
C TYR A 398 -27.25 -2.39 -12.48
N VAL A 399 -27.66 -3.64 -12.67
CA VAL A 399 -27.60 -4.68 -11.62
C VAL A 399 -26.17 -4.91 -11.18
N LEU A 400 -25.25 -5.11 -12.12
CA LEU A 400 -23.85 -5.40 -11.82
C LEU A 400 -23.17 -4.25 -11.07
N LEU A 401 -23.32 -3.01 -11.54
CA LEU A 401 -22.68 -1.82 -10.97
C LEU A 401 -23.23 -1.42 -9.59
N ASN A 402 -24.49 -1.73 -9.29
CA ASN A 402 -25.11 -1.47 -7.98
C ASN A 402 -25.00 -2.65 -7.01
N SER A 403 -24.42 -3.77 -7.45
CA SER A 403 -24.16 -4.95 -6.64
C SER A 403 -22.79 -4.90 -5.93
N SER A 404 -22.52 -5.91 -5.10
CA SER A 404 -21.20 -6.10 -4.50
C SER A 404 -20.16 -6.65 -5.51
N PHE A 405 -20.56 -7.19 -6.66
CA PHE A 405 -19.65 -7.78 -7.64
C PHE A 405 -18.73 -6.75 -8.28
N ALA A 406 -19.27 -5.64 -8.77
CA ALA A 406 -18.45 -4.56 -9.34
C ALA A 406 -17.50 -3.96 -8.30
N TYR A 407 -17.98 -3.79 -7.06
CA TYR A 407 -17.14 -3.31 -5.95
C TYR A 407 -16.05 -4.33 -5.57
N MET A 408 -16.37 -5.63 -5.56
CA MET A 408 -15.41 -6.71 -5.35
C MET A 408 -14.32 -6.67 -6.43
N TYR A 409 -14.69 -6.60 -7.70
CA TYR A 409 -13.74 -6.55 -8.82
C TYR A 409 -12.78 -5.38 -8.71
N TRP A 410 -13.29 -4.20 -8.39
CA TRP A 410 -12.47 -3.02 -8.14
C TRP A 410 -11.50 -3.23 -6.96
N ARG A 411 -11.96 -3.82 -5.85
CA ARG A 411 -11.09 -4.10 -4.68
C ARG A 411 -10.03 -5.14 -4.96
N LEU A 412 -10.34 -6.13 -5.78
CA LEU A 412 -9.39 -7.17 -6.15
C LEU A 412 -8.17 -6.59 -6.88
N TYR A 413 -8.41 -5.71 -7.84
CA TYR A 413 -7.36 -5.24 -8.74
C TYR A 413 -6.86 -3.83 -8.45
N ASP A 414 -7.71 -2.91 -8.07
CA ASP A 414 -7.34 -1.52 -7.85
C ASP A 414 -7.43 -1.16 -6.35
N GLY A 415 -8.62 -0.93 -5.84
CA GLY A 415 -8.82 -0.46 -4.47
C GLY A 415 -8.32 0.96 -4.20
N ALA A 416 -8.02 1.76 -5.26
CA ALA A 416 -7.63 3.16 -5.17
C ALA A 416 -8.80 4.08 -4.76
N ILE A 417 -8.88 5.30 -5.26
CA ILE A 417 -10.01 6.21 -4.96
C ILE A 417 -11.08 6.09 -6.03
N THR A 418 -10.66 5.98 -7.28
CA THR A 418 -11.53 5.98 -8.44
C THR A 418 -11.53 4.62 -9.12
N TYR A 419 -12.64 4.27 -9.74
CA TYR A 419 -12.71 3.12 -10.64
C TYR A 419 -12.05 3.49 -11.96
N ALA A 420 -10.94 2.87 -12.30
CA ALA A 420 -10.24 3.10 -13.56
C ALA A 420 -11.07 2.56 -14.73
N ASP A 421 -11.14 3.32 -15.84
CA ASP A 421 -11.94 2.95 -17.02
C ASP A 421 -11.51 1.61 -17.62
N GLY A 422 -10.21 1.37 -17.76
CA GLY A 422 -9.69 0.09 -18.27
C GLY A 422 -10.06 -1.09 -17.37
N LEU A 423 -10.06 -0.91 -16.05
CA LEU A 423 -10.50 -1.94 -15.12
C LEU A 423 -12.01 -2.20 -15.23
N LEU A 424 -12.82 -1.14 -15.33
CA LEU A 424 -14.27 -1.28 -15.51
C LEU A 424 -14.58 -2.07 -16.79
N ARG A 425 -13.94 -1.71 -17.90
CA ARG A 425 -14.15 -2.36 -19.20
C ARG A 425 -13.73 -3.83 -19.22
N SER A 426 -12.74 -4.22 -18.44
CA SER A 426 -12.25 -5.60 -18.32
C SER A 426 -13.03 -6.47 -17.34
N MET A 427 -14.07 -5.94 -16.69
CA MET A 427 -14.87 -6.69 -15.73
C MET A 427 -15.62 -7.84 -16.42
N PRO A 428 -15.59 -9.07 -15.87
CA PRO A 428 -16.30 -10.21 -16.45
C PRO A 428 -17.81 -10.00 -16.47
N VAL A 429 -18.45 -10.45 -17.53
CA VAL A 429 -19.92 -10.38 -17.73
C VAL A 429 -20.41 -11.74 -18.18
N PHE A 430 -21.45 -12.23 -17.53
CA PHE A 430 -22.21 -13.41 -17.94
C PHE A 430 -23.56 -12.97 -18.48
N PHE A 431 -23.74 -12.97 -19.79
CA PHE A 431 -24.94 -12.41 -20.42
C PHE A 431 -25.58 -13.30 -21.47
N ASN A 432 -24.84 -13.90 -22.39
CA ASN A 432 -25.42 -14.63 -23.54
C ASN A 432 -26.22 -15.85 -23.12
N GLU A 433 -25.87 -16.48 -21.99
CA GLU A 433 -26.55 -17.66 -21.44
C GLU A 433 -27.71 -17.29 -20.49
N LEU A 434 -28.10 -16.01 -20.40
CA LEU A 434 -29.24 -15.59 -19.58
C LEU A 434 -30.57 -16.13 -20.17
N THR A 435 -31.36 -16.78 -19.32
CA THR A 435 -32.72 -17.18 -19.70
C THR A 435 -33.65 -15.96 -19.72
N ASP A 436 -34.77 -16.06 -20.47
CA ASP A 436 -35.80 -15.01 -20.47
C ASP A 436 -36.34 -14.74 -19.05
N ARG A 437 -36.40 -15.77 -18.21
CA ARG A 437 -36.79 -15.63 -16.81
C ARG A 437 -35.78 -14.78 -16.02
N ASP A 438 -34.51 -14.90 -16.29
CA ASP A 438 -33.46 -14.10 -15.61
C ASP A 438 -33.49 -12.65 -16.11
N LYS A 439 -33.67 -12.43 -17.42
CA LYS A 439 -33.87 -11.10 -17.99
C LYS A 439 -35.10 -10.40 -17.39
N GLN A 440 -36.21 -11.12 -17.22
CA GLN A 440 -37.41 -10.60 -16.56
C GLN A 440 -37.17 -10.20 -15.10
N LYS A 441 -36.42 -11.01 -14.34
CA LYS A 441 -36.04 -10.66 -12.96
C LYS A 441 -35.19 -9.41 -12.91
N ILE A 442 -34.19 -9.29 -13.81
CA ILE A 442 -33.35 -8.12 -13.96
C ILE A 442 -34.21 -6.90 -14.27
N HIS A 443 -35.03 -6.95 -15.30
CA HIS A 443 -35.94 -5.88 -15.69
C HIS A 443 -36.81 -5.39 -14.51
N LYS A 444 -37.43 -6.32 -13.78
CA LYS A 444 -38.29 -5.99 -12.63
C LYS A 444 -37.57 -5.22 -11.54
N ILE A 445 -36.36 -5.65 -11.15
CA ILE A 445 -35.60 -4.98 -10.07
C ILE A 445 -35.05 -3.64 -10.53
N VAL A 446 -34.61 -3.53 -11.79
CA VAL A 446 -34.13 -2.28 -12.37
C VAL A 446 -35.26 -1.26 -12.42
N PHE A 447 -36.44 -1.64 -12.93
CA PHE A 447 -37.63 -0.78 -12.94
C PHE A 447 -38.00 -0.29 -11.53
N GLU A 448 -38.01 -1.21 -10.51
CA GLU A 448 -38.24 -0.84 -9.11
C GLU A 448 -37.21 0.22 -8.64
N MET A 449 -35.92 0.00 -8.90
CA MET A 449 -34.86 0.86 -8.38
C MET A 449 -34.77 2.21 -9.10
N VAL A 450 -34.94 2.23 -10.42
CA VAL A 450 -34.94 3.49 -11.21
C VAL A 450 -36.04 4.45 -10.75
N ASN A 451 -37.24 3.94 -10.48
CA ASN A 451 -38.36 4.72 -9.93
C ASN A 451 -38.09 5.26 -8.51
N LEU A 452 -37.06 4.76 -7.82
CA LEU A 452 -36.70 5.17 -6.48
C LEU A 452 -35.41 6.03 -6.43
N GLU A 453 -34.76 6.29 -7.57
CA GLU A 453 -33.51 7.05 -7.60
C GLU A 453 -33.65 8.43 -6.96
N GLU A 454 -34.70 9.17 -7.28
CA GLU A 454 -34.97 10.48 -6.68
C GLU A 454 -35.13 10.41 -5.14
N ARG A 455 -35.77 9.37 -4.65
CA ARG A 455 -35.98 9.17 -3.20
C ARG A 455 -34.68 8.94 -2.43
N TYR A 456 -33.67 8.32 -3.09
CA TYR A 456 -32.38 7.97 -2.49
C TYR A 456 -31.25 8.89 -2.92
N LEU A 457 -31.58 10.03 -3.52
CA LEU A 457 -30.64 11.08 -3.84
C LEU A 457 -30.11 11.70 -2.55
N VAL A 458 -28.78 11.84 -2.47
CA VAL A 458 -28.08 12.46 -1.35
C VAL A 458 -27.08 13.49 -1.87
N TYR A 459 -27.00 14.60 -1.15
CA TYR A 459 -26.07 15.68 -1.46
C TYR A 459 -24.84 15.60 -0.57
N LYS A 460 -23.67 15.73 -1.15
CA LYS A 460 -22.41 15.75 -0.43
C LYS A 460 -21.57 16.94 -0.86
N LYS A 461 -21.16 17.76 0.10
CA LYS A 461 -20.23 18.86 -0.14
C LYS A 461 -18.80 18.31 -0.29
N ASN A 462 -18.15 18.60 -1.41
CA ASN A 462 -16.76 18.26 -1.66
C ASN A 462 -16.04 19.46 -2.28
N ALA A 463 -14.94 19.91 -1.67
CA ALA A 463 -14.18 21.10 -2.10
C ALA A 463 -15.09 22.32 -2.40
N ASN A 464 -16.05 22.62 -1.49
CA ASN A 464 -17.04 23.68 -1.58
C ASN A 464 -18.11 23.53 -2.69
N VAL A 465 -18.13 22.45 -3.45
CA VAL A 465 -19.15 22.15 -4.46
C VAL A 465 -20.08 21.06 -3.92
N MET A 466 -21.39 21.27 -4.03
CA MET A 466 -22.39 20.24 -3.74
C MET A 466 -22.40 19.25 -4.90
N GLN A 467 -22.40 17.96 -4.58
CA GLN A 467 -22.42 16.88 -5.56
C GLN A 467 -23.55 15.91 -5.24
N GLU A 468 -24.27 15.51 -6.26
CA GLU A 468 -25.30 14.49 -6.18
C GLU A 468 -24.70 13.08 -6.13
N ASN A 469 -25.31 12.24 -5.32
CA ASN A 469 -25.05 10.80 -5.25
C ASN A 469 -26.36 10.08 -4.99
N ILE A 470 -26.44 8.81 -5.39
CA ILE A 470 -27.53 7.93 -4.98
C ILE A 470 -26.99 6.93 -3.95
N LYS A 471 -27.73 6.77 -2.86
CA LYS A 471 -27.38 5.82 -1.81
C LYS A 471 -28.58 4.91 -1.48
N PHE A 472 -28.69 3.83 -2.22
CA PHE A 472 -29.70 2.82 -1.94
C PHE A 472 -29.49 2.15 -0.59
N PRO A 473 -30.56 1.80 0.15
CA PRO A 473 -30.50 0.92 1.32
C PRO A 473 -29.85 -0.42 0.97
N ILE A 474 -29.14 -1.00 1.96
CA ILE A 474 -28.40 -2.27 1.81
C ILE A 474 -29.26 -3.39 1.24
N LYS A 475 -30.54 -3.46 1.59
CA LYS A 475 -31.50 -4.47 1.10
C LYS A 475 -31.55 -4.56 -0.43
N TYR A 476 -31.33 -3.46 -1.17
CA TYR A 476 -31.31 -3.50 -2.64
C TYR A 476 -30.04 -4.18 -3.14
N ARG A 477 -28.87 -3.83 -2.59
CA ARG A 477 -27.62 -4.51 -2.92
C ARG A 477 -27.71 -6.03 -2.64
N GLU A 478 -28.33 -6.43 -1.54
CA GLU A 478 -28.57 -7.84 -1.22
C GLU A 478 -29.49 -8.52 -2.25
N LYS A 479 -30.56 -7.84 -2.70
CA LYS A 479 -31.43 -8.35 -3.79
C LYS A 479 -30.63 -8.55 -5.08
N LEU A 480 -29.79 -7.56 -5.45
CA LEU A 480 -28.96 -7.64 -6.67
C LEU A 480 -27.91 -8.77 -6.56
N ASN A 481 -27.26 -8.90 -5.42
CA ASN A 481 -26.33 -10.01 -5.15
C ASN A 481 -27.01 -11.38 -5.30
N LYS A 482 -28.23 -11.54 -4.78
CA LYS A 482 -29.00 -12.79 -4.91
C LYS A 482 -29.32 -13.13 -6.38
N ILE A 483 -29.67 -12.13 -7.18
CA ILE A 483 -29.93 -12.33 -8.61
C ILE A 483 -28.65 -12.81 -9.31
N LEU A 484 -27.52 -12.15 -9.07
CA LEU A 484 -26.25 -12.52 -9.68
C LEU A 484 -25.76 -13.90 -9.20
N PHE A 485 -25.91 -14.26 -7.93
CA PHE A 485 -25.60 -15.61 -7.44
C PHE A 485 -26.41 -16.70 -8.14
N MET A 486 -27.70 -16.45 -8.36
CA MET A 486 -28.56 -17.41 -9.09
C MET A 486 -28.11 -17.57 -10.54
N ILE A 487 -27.78 -16.45 -11.21
CA ILE A 487 -27.33 -16.43 -12.60
C ILE A 487 -25.98 -17.16 -12.75
N ILE A 488 -25.04 -16.93 -11.83
CA ILE A 488 -23.69 -17.54 -11.86
C ILE A 488 -23.73 -19.01 -11.41
N GLY A 489 -24.83 -19.45 -10.79
CA GLY A 489 -24.97 -20.83 -10.32
C GLY A 489 -24.15 -21.14 -9.05
N THR A 490 -24.00 -20.15 -8.16
CA THR A 490 -23.26 -20.33 -6.91
C THR A 490 -24.19 -20.38 -5.70
N THR A 491 -23.82 -21.22 -4.72
CA THR A 491 -24.53 -21.38 -3.44
C THR A 491 -23.84 -20.67 -2.27
N MET A 492 -22.90 -19.78 -2.56
CA MET A 492 -22.11 -19.10 -1.56
C MET A 492 -22.97 -18.25 -0.59
N ASP A 493 -22.51 -18.11 0.66
CA ASP A 493 -23.14 -17.22 1.63
C ASP A 493 -22.93 -15.74 1.24
N ILE A 494 -24.05 -15.03 1.04
CA ILE A 494 -24.07 -13.59 0.75
C ILE A 494 -23.33 -12.78 1.82
N LYS A 495 -23.35 -13.22 3.09
CA LYS A 495 -22.64 -12.56 4.19
C LYS A 495 -21.12 -12.52 3.98
N ALA A 496 -20.54 -13.51 3.30
CA ALA A 496 -19.13 -13.50 2.96
C ALA A 496 -18.80 -12.36 1.97
N LEU A 497 -19.67 -12.14 0.98
CA LEU A 497 -19.50 -11.04 0.03
C LEU A 497 -19.69 -9.67 0.70
N ASP A 498 -20.55 -9.53 1.70
CA ASP A 498 -20.76 -8.27 2.41
C ASP A 498 -19.54 -7.83 3.25
N LYS A 499 -18.64 -8.74 3.62
CA LYS A 499 -17.38 -8.41 4.32
C LYS A 499 -16.54 -7.39 3.57
N ILE A 500 -16.60 -7.34 2.23
CA ILE A 500 -15.83 -6.38 1.42
C ILE A 500 -16.23 -4.92 1.66
N HIS A 501 -17.45 -4.67 2.14
CA HIS A 501 -17.97 -3.33 2.44
C HIS A 501 -17.62 -2.85 3.85
N ASN A 502 -17.11 -3.74 4.70
CA ASN A 502 -16.75 -3.40 6.08
C ASN A 502 -15.46 -2.56 6.10
N ASN A 503 -15.48 -1.52 6.93
CA ASN A 503 -14.33 -0.65 7.16
C ASN A 503 -13.45 -1.13 8.31
N TYR A 504 -13.75 -2.29 8.90
CA TYR A 504 -13.13 -2.80 10.09
C TYR A 504 -12.40 -4.11 9.82
N LEU A 505 -11.48 -4.44 10.72
CA LEU A 505 -10.73 -5.67 10.70
C LEU A 505 -11.63 -6.89 10.74
N TYR A 506 -11.19 -7.90 10.01
CA TYR A 506 -11.81 -9.22 9.90
C TYR A 506 -11.66 -10.08 11.16
N PHE A 507 -11.16 -9.49 12.26
CA PHE A 507 -11.07 -10.15 13.55
C PHE A 507 -12.38 -9.98 14.30
N GLU A 508 -12.99 -11.09 14.71
CA GLU A 508 -14.16 -11.05 15.57
C GLU A 508 -13.81 -10.29 16.86
N LYS A 509 -14.63 -9.31 17.24
CA LYS A 509 -14.48 -8.53 18.48
C LYS A 509 -14.46 -9.38 19.76
N LYS A 510 -14.74 -10.68 19.68
CA LYS A 510 -14.77 -11.62 20.81
C LYS A 510 -13.41 -11.87 21.48
N ASN A 511 -12.31 -11.47 20.89
CA ASN A 511 -10.96 -11.70 21.42
C ASN A 511 -10.30 -10.42 21.98
N ILE A 512 -11.06 -9.35 22.18
CA ILE A 512 -10.61 -8.14 22.85
C ILE A 512 -11.18 -8.16 24.28
N LYS A 513 -10.58 -8.93 25.15
CA LYS A 513 -10.65 -8.77 26.60
C LYS A 513 -9.25 -8.64 27.16
#